data_4812493e296550314b7c37c96ca52935
#
_entry.id   4812493e296550314b7c37c96ca52935
#
_cell.length_a   1.000
_cell.length_b   1.000
_cell.length_c   1.000
_cell.angle_alpha   90.00
_cell.angle_beta   90.00
_cell.angle_gamma   90.00
#
_symmetry.space_group_name_H-M   'P 1'
#
loop_
_entity.id
_entity.type
_entity.pdbx_description
1 polymer ?
#
loop_
_entity_poly.entity_id
_entity_poly.type
_entity_poly.pdbx_seq_one_letter_code
_entity_poly.pdbx_strand_id
1 'polypeptide(L)'
;MISKIHYHPPQSDDGDYEFIEITNNSSTTLNTTGVYFGGLGLSYQFPPGSSIMPNQSVILANNADVFSSLYGFSPYDEFSRKLSNNSEEIKLLDSFGNLIDLVKYNDDAPWPTAADGDGAFLVLNSLSDDNSIGSSWSASLDYNTLTVSENIDNQLFVYPNPFTNFVYVSFTNGKIIEKINVYNLTGKLISSFNSERSRELFSLTNLPVGIYFIEVISGSNFYSKQIIKK
;
A
#
# COMPACT_ATOMS: atom_id res chain seq x y z
N MET A 1 -7.28 7.08 -8.57
CA MET A 1 -6.42 6.84 -9.76
C MET A 1 -5.51 5.65 -9.50
N ILE A 2 -5.10 4.96 -10.55
CA ILE A 2 -4.11 3.87 -10.51
C ILE A 2 -2.73 4.50 -10.32
N SER A 3 -1.99 4.05 -9.31
CA SER A 3 -0.72 4.66 -8.88
C SER A 3 0.48 3.71 -8.89
N LYS A 4 0.25 2.38 -8.87
CA LYS A 4 1.30 1.37 -9.08
C LYS A 4 0.77 0.19 -9.86
N ILE A 5 1.64 -0.44 -10.65
CA ILE A 5 1.32 -1.64 -11.43
C ILE A 5 2.54 -2.57 -11.44
N HIS A 6 2.40 -3.79 -10.93
CA HIS A 6 3.38 -4.85 -11.07
C HIS A 6 2.81 -5.90 -12.00
N TYR A 7 3.13 -5.76 -13.30
CA TYR A 7 2.51 -6.54 -14.35
C TYR A 7 3.38 -7.71 -14.85
N HIS A 8 4.72 -7.64 -14.66
CA HIS A 8 5.66 -8.67 -15.08
C HIS A 8 6.72 -8.93 -14.01
N PRO A 9 6.36 -9.61 -12.92
CA PRO A 9 7.32 -10.07 -11.92
C PRO A 9 8.33 -11.08 -12.52
N PRO A 10 9.55 -11.21 -11.93
CA PRO A 10 10.60 -12.05 -12.50
C PRO A 10 10.41 -13.57 -12.26
N GLN A 11 9.37 -13.96 -11.55
CA GLN A 11 9.09 -15.34 -11.19
C GLN A 11 8.42 -16.10 -12.34
N SER A 12 8.61 -17.43 -12.41
CA SER A 12 8.00 -18.27 -13.44
C SER A 12 6.47 -18.34 -13.37
N ASP A 13 5.90 -18.21 -12.16
CA ASP A 13 4.46 -18.09 -11.91
C ASP A 13 4.13 -16.63 -11.61
N ASP A 14 4.50 -15.74 -12.53
CA ASP A 14 4.45 -14.29 -12.39
C ASP A 14 3.10 -13.74 -11.89
N GLY A 15 1.99 -14.33 -12.33
CA GLY A 15 0.65 -13.90 -11.95
C GLY A 15 0.42 -13.83 -10.45
N ASP A 16 0.93 -14.77 -9.67
CA ASP A 16 0.78 -14.77 -8.21
C ASP A 16 1.48 -13.58 -7.54
N TYR A 17 2.42 -12.95 -8.23
CA TYR A 17 3.21 -11.82 -7.72
C TYR A 17 2.72 -10.46 -8.23
N GLU A 18 1.70 -10.45 -9.08
CA GLU A 18 1.12 -9.22 -9.63
C GLU A 18 0.33 -8.45 -8.58
N PHE A 19 0.40 -7.14 -8.68
CA PHE A 19 -0.46 -6.25 -7.89
C PHE A 19 -0.73 -4.93 -8.59
N ILE A 20 -1.79 -4.25 -8.14
CA ILE A 20 -2.14 -2.89 -8.54
C ILE A 20 -2.47 -2.07 -7.30
N GLU A 21 -2.06 -0.81 -7.30
CA GLU A 21 -2.42 0.15 -6.25
C GLU A 21 -3.35 1.23 -6.81
N ILE A 22 -4.40 1.52 -6.05
CA ILE A 22 -5.33 2.60 -6.33
C ILE A 22 -5.23 3.62 -5.20
N THR A 23 -5.01 4.89 -5.54
CA THR A 23 -4.90 5.98 -4.57
C THR A 23 -6.04 6.97 -4.77
N ASN A 24 -6.66 7.37 -3.67
CA ASN A 24 -7.59 8.49 -3.64
C ASN A 24 -6.80 9.80 -3.56
N ASN A 25 -6.60 10.46 -4.70
CA ASN A 25 -5.91 11.76 -4.79
C ASN A 25 -6.84 12.97 -4.58
N SER A 26 -8.07 12.75 -4.13
CA SER A 26 -9.02 13.82 -3.81
C SER A 26 -8.97 14.20 -2.33
N SER A 27 -9.60 15.33 -1.97
CA SER A 27 -9.72 15.81 -0.60
C SER A 27 -10.92 15.23 0.18
N THR A 28 -11.69 14.32 -0.44
CA THR A 28 -12.88 13.72 0.16
C THR A 28 -12.82 12.21 0.16
N THR A 29 -13.49 11.57 1.11
CA THR A 29 -13.67 10.11 1.10
C THR A 29 -14.51 9.70 -0.10
N LEU A 30 -13.99 8.78 -0.90
CA LEU A 30 -14.67 8.23 -2.07
C LEU A 30 -15.40 6.95 -1.68
N ASN A 31 -16.69 6.89 -1.98
CA ASN A 31 -17.45 5.64 -1.92
C ASN A 31 -17.08 4.79 -3.15
N THR A 32 -16.51 3.63 -2.89
CA THR A 32 -16.06 2.70 -3.94
C THR A 32 -17.01 1.53 -4.15
N THR A 33 -18.17 1.52 -3.49
CA THR A 33 -19.18 0.45 -3.64
C THR A 33 -19.50 0.21 -5.11
N GLY A 34 -19.23 -1.01 -5.60
CA GLY A 34 -19.54 -1.40 -6.97
C GLY A 34 -18.59 -0.85 -8.04
N VAL A 35 -17.59 -0.04 -7.70
CA VAL A 35 -16.48 0.32 -8.59
C VAL A 35 -15.78 -0.96 -9.03
N TYR A 36 -15.43 -1.08 -10.31
CA TYR A 36 -14.85 -2.30 -10.85
C TYR A 36 -13.80 -2.05 -11.92
N PHE A 37 -12.97 -3.05 -12.17
CA PHE A 37 -12.04 -3.05 -13.27
C PHE A 37 -12.66 -3.66 -14.53
N GLY A 38 -12.66 -2.90 -15.62
CA GLY A 38 -13.04 -3.36 -16.94
C GLY A 38 -11.82 -3.68 -17.79
N GLY A 39 -11.95 -4.68 -18.67
CA GLY A 39 -10.85 -5.11 -19.54
C GLY A 39 -10.71 -6.63 -19.57
N LEU A 40 -9.62 -7.11 -20.16
CA LEU A 40 -9.33 -8.55 -20.31
C LEU A 40 -8.41 -9.10 -19.22
N GLY A 41 -7.59 -8.24 -18.60
CA GLY A 41 -6.61 -8.58 -17.59
C GLY A 41 -7.21 -8.83 -16.21
N LEU A 42 -6.92 -7.98 -15.26
CA LEU A 42 -7.44 -8.16 -13.91
C LEU A 42 -8.97 -8.03 -13.85
N SER A 43 -9.59 -8.80 -12.96
CA SER A 43 -11.03 -8.71 -12.68
C SER A 43 -11.23 -8.54 -11.18
N TYR A 44 -11.84 -7.42 -10.80
CA TYR A 44 -12.18 -7.11 -9.42
C TYR A 44 -13.33 -6.11 -9.36
N GLN A 45 -14.18 -6.24 -8.35
CA GLN A 45 -15.22 -5.27 -8.02
C GLN A 45 -15.21 -4.99 -6.52
N PHE A 46 -15.16 -3.72 -6.17
CA PHE A 46 -15.22 -3.29 -4.78
C PHE A 46 -16.54 -3.68 -4.11
N PRO A 47 -16.49 -4.29 -2.91
CA PRO A 47 -17.69 -4.76 -2.22
C PRO A 47 -18.59 -3.61 -1.74
N PRO A 48 -19.85 -3.90 -1.42
CA PRO A 48 -20.75 -2.93 -0.80
C PRO A 48 -20.19 -2.36 0.50
N GLY A 49 -20.29 -1.05 0.67
CA GLY A 49 -19.79 -0.34 1.86
C GLY A 49 -18.31 -0.01 1.83
N SER A 50 -17.59 -0.36 0.75
CA SER A 50 -16.18 0.02 0.59
C SER A 50 -16.03 1.54 0.37
N SER A 51 -14.92 2.07 0.87
CA SER A 51 -14.54 3.48 0.67
C SER A 51 -13.04 3.66 0.79
N ILE A 52 -12.49 4.69 0.14
CA ILE A 52 -11.08 5.07 0.23
C ILE A 52 -11.03 6.51 0.75
N MET A 53 -10.36 6.73 1.88
CA MET A 53 -10.18 8.05 2.48
C MET A 53 -9.26 8.95 1.64
N PRO A 54 -9.28 10.28 1.83
CA PRO A 54 -8.33 11.18 1.18
C PRO A 54 -6.88 10.73 1.37
N ASN A 55 -6.10 10.73 0.30
CA ASN A 55 -4.69 10.31 0.27
C ASN A 55 -4.43 8.86 0.74
N GLN A 56 -5.47 8.06 0.87
CA GLN A 56 -5.33 6.63 1.15
C GLN A 56 -5.11 5.86 -0.15
N SER A 57 -4.21 4.88 -0.09
CA SER A 57 -4.04 3.87 -1.13
C SER A 57 -4.61 2.53 -0.66
N VAL A 58 -5.12 1.75 -1.61
CA VAL A 58 -5.51 0.36 -1.45
C VAL A 58 -4.80 -0.48 -2.50
N ILE A 59 -4.38 -1.67 -2.10
CA ILE A 59 -3.66 -2.60 -2.97
C ILE A 59 -4.56 -3.79 -3.23
N LEU A 60 -4.66 -4.14 -4.47
CA LEU A 60 -5.21 -5.42 -4.91
C LEU A 60 -4.05 -6.28 -5.40
N ALA A 61 -3.91 -7.48 -4.85
CA ALA A 61 -2.91 -8.45 -5.27
C ALA A 61 -3.60 -9.62 -5.99
N ASN A 62 -2.88 -10.32 -6.85
CA ASN A 62 -3.42 -11.54 -7.43
C ASN A 62 -3.45 -12.67 -6.39
N ASN A 63 -2.43 -12.72 -5.52
CA ASN A 63 -2.34 -13.67 -4.42
C ASN A 63 -1.92 -12.95 -3.13
N ALA A 64 -2.84 -12.84 -2.17
CA ALA A 64 -2.63 -12.09 -0.94
C ALA A 64 -1.57 -12.71 -0.02
N ASP A 65 -1.45 -14.03 -0.01
CA ASP A 65 -0.44 -14.72 0.81
C ASP A 65 0.96 -14.49 0.27
N VAL A 66 1.15 -14.56 -1.05
CA VAL A 66 2.41 -14.24 -1.73
C VAL A 66 2.78 -12.79 -1.52
N PHE A 67 1.84 -11.87 -1.75
CA PHE A 67 2.06 -10.43 -1.52
C PHE A 67 2.47 -10.15 -0.07
N SER A 68 1.73 -10.72 0.90
CA SER A 68 2.02 -10.52 2.33
C SER A 68 3.39 -11.07 2.73
N SER A 69 3.79 -12.19 2.14
CA SER A 69 5.11 -12.80 2.37
C SER A 69 6.25 -11.91 1.86
N LEU A 70 6.06 -11.26 0.71
CA LEU A 70 7.09 -10.40 0.09
C LEU A 70 7.21 -9.04 0.76
N TYR A 71 6.06 -8.39 0.98
CA TYR A 71 6.03 -6.99 1.41
C TYR A 71 5.79 -6.82 2.91
N GLY A 72 5.41 -7.88 3.61
CA GLY A 72 5.27 -7.90 5.07
C GLY A 72 3.99 -7.26 5.61
N PHE A 73 3.01 -7.01 4.75
CA PHE A 73 1.67 -6.53 5.11
C PHE A 73 0.64 -7.10 4.13
N SER A 74 -0.64 -7.17 4.55
CA SER A 74 -1.70 -7.72 3.71
C SER A 74 -2.22 -6.69 2.70
N PRO A 75 -2.51 -7.09 1.45
CA PRO A 75 -3.22 -6.24 0.51
C PRO A 75 -4.65 -5.97 1.03
N TYR A 76 -5.35 -5.07 0.37
CA TYR A 76 -6.76 -4.78 0.66
C TYR A 76 -7.65 -5.97 0.30
N ASP A 77 -7.43 -6.58 -0.88
CA ASP A 77 -8.18 -7.73 -1.38
C ASP A 77 -7.41 -8.40 -2.53
N GLU A 78 -7.96 -9.48 -3.07
CA GLU A 78 -7.43 -10.20 -4.22
C GLU A 78 -8.24 -9.91 -5.48
N PHE A 79 -7.53 -9.78 -6.59
CA PHE A 79 -8.14 -9.78 -7.91
C PHE A 79 -7.95 -11.15 -8.60
N SER A 80 -8.79 -11.46 -9.57
CA SER A 80 -8.67 -12.65 -10.41
C SER A 80 -8.16 -12.31 -11.80
N ARG A 81 -7.70 -13.34 -12.54
CA ARG A 81 -7.00 -13.25 -13.82
C ARG A 81 -5.59 -12.71 -13.65
N LYS A 82 -4.93 -12.40 -14.78
CA LYS A 82 -3.55 -11.92 -14.83
C LYS A 82 -3.45 -10.67 -15.69
N LEU A 83 -2.48 -9.82 -15.38
CA LEU A 83 -2.07 -8.70 -16.20
C LEU A 83 -1.25 -9.23 -17.42
N SER A 84 -1.23 -8.48 -18.49
CA SER A 84 -0.42 -8.82 -19.65
C SER A 84 1.04 -8.41 -19.41
N ASN A 85 1.99 -9.32 -19.71
CA ASN A 85 3.42 -9.01 -19.57
C ASN A 85 3.94 -7.98 -20.57
N ASN A 86 3.19 -7.70 -21.64
CA ASN A 86 3.62 -6.74 -22.67
C ASN A 86 2.89 -5.41 -22.54
N SER A 87 1.59 -5.40 -22.78
CA SER A 87 0.76 -4.19 -22.70
C SER A 87 -0.68 -4.53 -22.39
N GLU A 88 -1.33 -3.65 -21.65
CA GLU A 88 -2.74 -3.77 -21.35
C GLU A 88 -3.39 -2.43 -21.08
N GLU A 89 -4.69 -2.36 -21.34
CA GLU A 89 -5.54 -1.23 -20.99
C GLU A 89 -6.34 -1.55 -19.73
N ILE A 90 -5.96 -0.95 -18.61
CA ILE A 90 -6.64 -1.09 -17.32
C ILE A 90 -7.62 0.07 -17.16
N LYS A 91 -8.90 -0.26 -17.06
CA LYS A 91 -10.01 0.71 -16.83
C LYS A 91 -10.56 0.54 -15.44
N LEU A 92 -10.63 1.62 -14.69
CA LEU A 92 -11.40 1.70 -13.46
C LEU A 92 -12.74 2.40 -13.78
N LEU A 93 -13.84 1.72 -13.50
CA LEU A 93 -15.19 2.15 -13.84
C LEU A 93 -16.04 2.28 -12.59
N ASP A 94 -16.96 3.24 -12.57
CA ASP A 94 -17.96 3.31 -11.49
C ASP A 94 -19.02 2.21 -11.63
N SER A 95 -19.92 2.11 -10.65
CA SER A 95 -21.00 1.10 -10.65
C SER A 95 -22.00 1.25 -11.82
N PHE A 96 -21.97 2.35 -12.57
CA PHE A 96 -22.80 2.60 -13.73
C PHE A 96 -22.06 2.38 -15.06
N GLY A 97 -20.75 2.08 -15.00
CA GLY A 97 -19.90 1.87 -16.17
C GLY A 97 -19.25 3.15 -16.71
N ASN A 98 -19.32 4.27 -15.98
CA ASN A 98 -18.57 5.47 -16.37
C ASN A 98 -17.10 5.33 -16.02
N LEU A 99 -16.22 5.83 -16.89
CA LEU A 99 -14.79 5.79 -16.70
C LEU A 99 -14.37 6.72 -15.55
N ILE A 100 -13.67 6.16 -14.56
CA ILE A 100 -13.03 6.90 -13.47
C ILE A 100 -11.57 7.16 -13.80
N ASP A 101 -10.87 6.12 -14.30
CA ASP A 101 -9.42 6.16 -14.57
C ASP A 101 -9.05 5.15 -15.65
N LEU A 102 -7.98 5.44 -16.41
CA LEU A 102 -7.50 4.58 -17.48
C LEU A 102 -5.98 4.67 -17.60
N VAL A 103 -5.32 3.51 -17.51
CA VAL A 103 -3.90 3.37 -17.79
C VAL A 103 -3.72 2.31 -18.87
N LYS A 104 -3.00 2.66 -19.94
CA LYS A 104 -2.56 1.71 -20.96
C LYS A 104 -1.05 1.61 -20.88
N TYR A 105 -0.57 0.69 -20.03
CA TYR A 105 0.87 0.47 -19.91
C TYR A 105 1.43 -0.31 -21.09
N ASN A 106 2.77 -0.26 -21.22
CA ASN A 106 3.52 -0.97 -22.24
C ASN A 106 4.91 -1.37 -21.66
N ASP A 107 5.52 -2.41 -22.19
CA ASP A 107 6.87 -2.88 -21.87
C ASP A 107 7.98 -2.05 -22.56
N ASP A 108 7.62 -1.29 -23.60
CA ASP A 108 8.54 -0.42 -24.38
C ASP A 108 8.53 1.04 -23.90
N ALA A 109 9.62 1.74 -24.20
CA ALA A 109 9.70 3.20 -23.97
C ALA A 109 8.54 3.95 -24.66
N PRO A 110 7.96 4.99 -24.06
CA PRO A 110 8.46 5.76 -22.90
C PRO A 110 8.12 5.17 -21.52
N TRP A 111 7.59 3.97 -21.44
CA TRP A 111 7.36 3.27 -20.16
C TRP A 111 8.69 2.74 -19.60
N PRO A 112 8.83 2.65 -18.27
CA PRO A 112 10.04 2.16 -17.61
C PRO A 112 10.27 0.66 -17.90
N THR A 113 11.22 0.33 -18.76
CA THR A 113 11.51 -1.05 -19.17
C THR A 113 12.04 -1.96 -18.05
N ALA A 114 12.56 -1.40 -16.95
CA ALA A 114 12.97 -2.18 -15.79
C ALA A 114 11.78 -2.84 -15.03
N ALA A 115 10.54 -2.48 -15.38
CA ALA A 115 9.33 -3.15 -14.87
C ALA A 115 8.95 -4.40 -15.69
N ASP A 116 9.67 -4.66 -16.79
CA ASP A 116 9.44 -5.80 -17.66
C ASP A 116 10.34 -6.99 -17.26
N GLY A 117 9.92 -7.77 -16.27
CA GLY A 117 10.59 -9.02 -15.87
C GLY A 117 11.83 -8.86 -14.98
N ASP A 118 12.32 -7.65 -14.73
CA ASP A 118 13.51 -7.38 -13.90
C ASP A 118 13.20 -7.20 -12.41
N GLY A 119 11.94 -7.42 -12.02
CA GLY A 119 11.48 -7.39 -10.62
C GLY A 119 11.02 -6.01 -10.12
N ALA A 120 11.24 -4.96 -10.88
CA ALA A 120 10.67 -3.66 -10.57
C ALA A 120 9.19 -3.60 -10.97
N PHE A 121 8.44 -2.70 -10.35
CA PHE A 121 7.06 -2.37 -10.72
C PHE A 121 6.95 -0.91 -11.13
N LEU A 122 5.91 -0.57 -11.88
CA LEU A 122 5.60 0.79 -12.27
C LEU A 122 5.08 1.59 -11.08
N VAL A 123 5.61 2.78 -10.90
CA VAL A 123 5.18 3.77 -9.88
C VAL A 123 4.94 5.11 -10.56
N LEU A 124 3.77 5.69 -10.35
CA LEU A 124 3.45 7.03 -10.83
C LEU A 124 4.31 8.06 -10.10
N ASN A 125 4.99 8.96 -10.81
CA ASN A 125 5.95 9.92 -10.24
C ASN A 125 5.27 10.96 -9.32
N SER A 126 4.04 11.33 -9.61
CA SER A 126 3.23 12.21 -8.76
C SER A 126 1.74 11.92 -8.95
N LEU A 127 0.95 12.01 -7.87
CA LEU A 127 -0.51 11.89 -7.94
C LEU A 127 -1.20 13.05 -8.69
N SER A 128 -0.45 14.08 -9.08
CA SER A 128 -0.91 15.17 -9.96
C SER A 128 -0.58 14.93 -11.43
N ASP A 129 0.24 13.92 -11.73
CA ASP A 129 0.61 13.61 -13.11
C ASP A 129 -0.51 12.85 -13.84
N ASP A 130 -0.49 12.96 -15.14
CA ASP A 130 -1.38 12.17 -16.02
C ASP A 130 -0.83 10.73 -16.10
N ASN A 131 -1.52 9.79 -15.46
CA ASN A 131 -1.12 8.39 -15.42
C ASN A 131 -1.37 7.63 -16.74
N SER A 132 -1.97 8.24 -17.73
CA SER A 132 -2.05 7.68 -19.09
C SER A 132 -0.76 7.82 -19.90
N ILE A 133 0.21 8.61 -19.41
CA ILE A 133 1.45 8.96 -20.11
C ILE A 133 2.61 8.15 -19.51
N GLY A 134 3.32 7.35 -20.33
CA GLY A 134 4.41 6.49 -19.88
C GLY A 134 5.56 7.23 -19.18
N SER A 135 5.89 8.47 -19.59
CA SER A 135 6.93 9.28 -18.93
C SER A 135 6.53 9.83 -17.54
N SER A 136 5.27 9.70 -17.16
CA SER A 136 4.79 9.98 -15.80
C SER A 136 5.12 8.87 -14.79
N TRP A 137 5.67 7.75 -15.27
CA TRP A 137 5.98 6.58 -14.46
C TRP A 137 7.48 6.35 -14.32
N SER A 138 7.87 5.77 -13.21
CA SER A 138 9.21 5.24 -12.94
C SER A 138 9.12 3.77 -12.56
N ALA A 139 10.24 3.05 -12.64
CA ALA A 139 10.35 1.71 -12.11
C ALA A 139 10.93 1.73 -10.69
N SER A 140 10.38 0.91 -9.78
CA SER A 140 10.87 0.77 -8.43
C SER A 140 10.91 -0.68 -7.97
N LEU A 141 11.95 -1.02 -7.20
CA LEU A 141 12.06 -2.30 -6.47
C LEU A 141 11.53 -2.15 -5.03
N ASP A 142 11.34 -0.93 -4.56
CA ASP A 142 10.89 -0.64 -3.21
C ASP A 142 9.42 -0.24 -3.23
N TYR A 143 8.57 -1.08 -2.62
CA TYR A 143 7.14 -0.78 -2.48
C TYR A 143 6.86 0.58 -1.81
N ASN A 144 7.77 1.02 -0.96
CA ASN A 144 7.64 2.26 -0.19
C ASN A 144 8.01 3.53 -0.96
N THR A 145 8.45 3.43 -2.21
CA THR A 145 8.57 4.59 -3.09
C THR A 145 7.19 5.10 -3.48
N LEU A 146 6.52 5.72 -2.53
CA LEU A 146 5.40 6.60 -2.81
C LEU A 146 5.93 7.95 -3.21
N THR A 147 5.63 8.34 -4.41
CA THR A 147 5.76 9.69 -4.90
C THR A 147 4.76 10.61 -4.21
N VAL A 148 5.06 10.96 -2.99
CA VAL A 148 4.63 12.23 -2.42
C VAL A 148 5.84 12.79 -1.69
N SER A 149 6.36 13.88 -2.20
CA SER A 149 7.28 14.74 -1.48
C SER A 149 6.52 15.44 -0.34
N GLU A 150 6.10 14.66 0.63
CA GLU A 150 5.67 15.13 1.94
C GLU A 150 6.39 14.33 3.00
N ASN A 151 7.30 15.03 3.65
CA ASN A 151 7.93 14.72 4.93
C ASN A 151 8.40 13.27 5.18
N ILE A 152 9.67 13.19 5.43
CA ILE A 152 10.54 12.10 5.88
C ILE A 152 9.93 11.19 7.01
N ASP A 153 8.69 11.43 7.44
CA ASP A 153 8.07 10.78 8.60
C ASP A 153 7.31 9.47 8.30
N ASN A 154 7.14 9.07 7.03
CA ASN A 154 6.35 7.88 6.67
C ASN A 154 7.13 6.57 6.59
N GLN A 155 8.29 6.47 7.22
CA GLN A 155 9.10 5.25 7.25
C GLN A 155 8.63 4.24 8.30
N LEU A 156 7.67 4.59 9.15
CA LEU A 156 7.16 3.75 10.23
C LEU A 156 5.87 3.05 9.84
N PHE A 157 5.89 1.72 9.83
CA PHE A 157 4.73 0.86 9.68
C PHE A 157 4.27 0.32 11.02
N VAL A 158 2.97 0.41 11.26
CA VAL A 158 2.30 -0.10 12.46
C VAL A 158 1.03 -0.82 12.02
N TYR A 159 1.00 -2.14 12.12
CA TYR A 159 -0.11 -2.96 11.64
C TYR A 159 -0.28 -4.24 12.48
N PRO A 160 -1.48 -4.85 12.44
CA PRO A 160 -2.71 -4.33 11.88
C PRO A 160 -3.19 -3.09 12.61
N ASN A 161 -3.87 -2.19 11.90
CA ASN A 161 -4.56 -1.06 12.50
C ASN A 161 -5.91 -0.86 11.79
N PRO A 162 -7.05 -1.18 12.43
CA PRO A 162 -7.21 -1.55 13.85
C PRO A 162 -6.66 -2.94 14.23
N PHE A 163 -6.22 -3.09 15.49
CA PHE A 163 -5.65 -4.32 16.04
C PHE A 163 -6.54 -4.96 17.12
N THR A 164 -6.31 -6.25 17.41
CA THR A 164 -6.92 -6.96 18.54
C THR A 164 -5.94 -7.22 19.68
N ASN A 165 -4.90 -8.02 19.46
CA ASN A 165 -3.99 -8.45 20.52
C ASN A 165 -2.55 -8.01 20.30
N PHE A 166 -2.13 -7.94 19.02
CA PHE A 166 -0.74 -7.71 18.64
C PHE A 166 -0.64 -6.60 17.62
N VAL A 167 0.50 -5.92 17.64
CA VAL A 167 0.86 -4.89 16.67
C VAL A 167 2.29 -5.16 16.20
N TYR A 168 2.49 -5.16 14.89
CA TYR A 168 3.81 -5.11 14.28
C TYR A 168 4.22 -3.66 14.09
N VAL A 169 5.49 -3.40 14.37
CA VAL A 169 6.15 -2.12 14.09
C VAL A 169 7.38 -2.40 13.27
N SER A 170 7.56 -1.68 12.17
CA SER A 170 8.75 -1.82 11.32
C SER A 170 9.06 -0.51 10.60
N PHE A 171 10.33 -0.35 10.21
CA PHE A 171 10.77 0.69 9.28
C PHE A 171 11.06 0.08 7.92
N THR A 172 10.68 0.77 6.84
CA THR A 172 10.93 0.36 5.45
C THR A 172 12.40 0.29 5.09
N ASN A 173 13.21 1.15 5.67
CA ASN A 173 14.65 1.27 5.36
C ASN A 173 15.56 0.47 6.29
N GLY A 174 15.01 -0.51 7.03
CA GLY A 174 15.77 -1.36 7.94
C GLY A 174 16.33 -0.64 9.17
N LYS A 175 15.87 0.59 9.49
CA LYS A 175 16.23 1.29 10.74
C LYS A 175 15.93 0.41 11.95
N ILE A 176 16.84 0.44 12.92
CA ILE A 176 16.66 -0.29 14.18
C ILE A 176 15.68 0.47 15.07
N ILE A 177 14.70 -0.26 15.59
CA ILE A 177 13.79 0.22 16.63
C ILE A 177 14.53 0.07 17.96
N GLU A 178 14.76 1.16 18.66
CA GLU A 178 15.39 1.13 19.99
C GLU A 178 14.35 1.06 21.09
N LYS A 179 13.23 1.78 20.89
CA LYS A 179 12.17 1.83 21.88
C LYS A 179 10.82 2.12 21.24
N ILE A 180 9.78 1.52 21.84
CA ILE A 180 8.38 1.74 21.48
C ILE A 180 7.63 2.14 22.75
N ASN A 181 6.99 3.30 22.74
CA ASN A 181 6.13 3.78 23.79
C ASN A 181 4.68 3.81 23.30
N VAL A 182 3.73 3.43 24.14
CA VAL A 182 2.30 3.47 23.86
C VAL A 182 1.62 4.43 24.84
N TYR A 183 0.88 5.39 24.32
CA TYR A 183 0.19 6.43 25.09
C TYR A 183 -1.32 6.34 24.86
N ASN A 184 -2.11 6.71 25.85
CA ASN A 184 -3.54 6.94 25.68
C ASN A 184 -3.83 8.35 25.14
N LEU A 185 -5.11 8.66 24.92
CA LEU A 185 -5.55 9.98 24.41
C LEU A 185 -5.18 11.17 25.33
N THR A 186 -4.91 10.93 26.60
CA THR A 186 -4.49 11.99 27.55
C THR A 186 -2.97 12.17 27.61
N GLY A 187 -2.21 11.46 26.74
CA GLY A 187 -0.75 11.50 26.74
C GLY A 187 -0.08 10.69 27.86
N LYS A 188 -0.85 9.91 28.63
CA LYS A 188 -0.28 9.04 29.65
C LYS A 188 0.39 7.83 29.00
N LEU A 189 1.64 7.57 29.36
CA LEU A 189 2.37 6.36 28.98
C LEU A 189 1.70 5.12 29.59
N ILE A 190 1.31 4.19 28.74
CA ILE A 190 0.63 2.93 29.13
C ILE A 190 1.59 1.75 29.09
N SER A 191 2.46 1.68 28.08
CA SER A 191 3.43 0.61 27.90
C SER A 191 4.68 1.13 27.25
N SER A 192 5.83 0.49 27.53
CA SER A 192 7.11 0.79 26.90
C SER A 192 7.87 -0.50 26.64
N PHE A 193 8.45 -0.63 25.44
CA PHE A 193 9.17 -1.80 24.97
C PHE A 193 10.52 -1.35 24.41
N ASN A 194 11.60 -2.04 24.78
CA ASN A 194 12.91 -1.86 24.15
C ASN A 194 13.08 -2.93 23.05
N SER A 195 13.76 -2.57 21.98
CA SER A 195 14.07 -3.44 20.86
C SER A 195 15.46 -3.11 20.31
N GLU A 196 16.04 -4.02 19.57
CA GLU A 196 17.27 -3.85 18.78
C GLU A 196 17.08 -4.40 17.36
N ARG A 197 15.82 -4.39 16.87
CA ARG A 197 15.42 -4.97 15.59
C ARG A 197 14.82 -3.92 14.67
N SER A 198 14.88 -4.16 13.38
CA SER A 198 14.22 -3.32 12.39
C SER A 198 12.70 -3.58 12.29
N ARG A 199 12.25 -4.71 12.88
CA ARG A 199 10.85 -5.12 12.95
C ARG A 199 10.58 -5.75 14.32
N GLU A 200 9.49 -5.34 14.96
CA GLU A 200 9.09 -5.86 16.27
C GLU A 200 7.61 -6.18 16.32
N LEU A 201 7.27 -7.32 16.96
CA LEU A 201 5.90 -7.69 17.29
C LEU A 201 5.73 -7.59 18.80
N PHE A 202 4.76 -6.82 19.26
CA PHE A 202 4.50 -6.71 20.70
C PHE A 202 3.02 -6.86 21.03
N SER A 203 2.76 -7.37 22.23
CA SER A 203 1.42 -7.66 22.71
C SER A 203 0.80 -6.44 23.41
N LEU A 204 -0.40 -6.08 22.99
CA LEU A 204 -1.25 -5.07 23.62
C LEU A 204 -2.62 -5.67 24.03
N THR A 205 -2.63 -6.97 24.36
CA THR A 205 -3.83 -7.74 24.70
C THR A 205 -4.63 -7.10 25.84
N ASN A 206 -3.93 -6.54 26.83
CA ASN A 206 -4.54 -5.99 28.06
C ASN A 206 -5.07 -4.56 27.89
N LEU A 207 -4.94 -3.94 26.73
CA LEU A 207 -5.48 -2.61 26.51
C LEU A 207 -7.01 -2.69 26.29
N PRO A 208 -7.78 -1.79 26.89
CA PRO A 208 -9.18 -1.59 26.54
C PRO A 208 -9.37 -1.20 25.07
N VAL A 209 -10.55 -1.45 24.53
CA VAL A 209 -10.96 -0.91 23.23
C VAL A 209 -10.84 0.60 23.24
N GLY A 210 -10.20 1.17 22.21
CA GLY A 210 -9.98 2.60 22.15
C GLY A 210 -8.87 3.04 21.21
N ILE A 211 -8.59 4.34 21.22
CA ILE A 211 -7.55 4.99 20.43
C ILE A 211 -6.32 5.19 21.30
N TYR A 212 -5.15 4.87 20.74
CA TYR A 212 -3.84 5.00 21.36
C TYR A 212 -2.87 5.66 20.39
N PHE A 213 -1.77 6.20 20.92
CA PHE A 213 -0.65 6.68 20.13
C PHE A 213 0.57 5.82 20.43
N ILE A 214 1.25 5.41 19.36
CA ILE A 214 2.53 4.72 19.46
C ILE A 214 3.63 5.72 19.06
N GLU A 215 4.68 5.78 19.87
CA GLU A 215 5.90 6.52 19.59
C GLU A 215 7.03 5.51 19.45
N VAL A 216 7.78 5.61 18.36
CA VAL A 216 8.92 4.74 18.06
C VAL A 216 10.19 5.57 18.01
N ILE A 217 11.20 5.15 18.73
CA ILE A 217 12.50 5.81 18.82
C ILE A 217 13.52 4.99 18.05
N SER A 218 14.26 5.67 17.15
CA SER A 218 15.33 5.10 16.34
C SER A 218 16.44 6.14 16.19
N GLY A 219 17.56 5.92 16.85
CA GLY A 219 18.64 6.90 16.99
C GLY A 219 18.15 8.17 17.68
N SER A 220 18.37 9.31 17.08
CA SER A 220 17.89 10.61 17.58
C SER A 220 16.49 11.00 17.05
N ASN A 221 15.81 10.12 16.31
CA ASN A 221 14.52 10.42 15.69
C ASN A 221 13.37 9.80 16.47
N PHE A 222 12.23 10.53 16.47
CA PHE A 222 10.97 10.11 17.07
C PHE A 222 9.91 10.03 15.97
N TYR A 223 9.18 8.93 15.95
CA TYR A 223 8.10 8.66 14.98
C TYR A 223 6.83 8.34 15.74
N SER A 224 5.69 8.88 15.32
CA SER A 224 4.43 8.60 15.99
C SER A 224 3.34 8.15 15.02
N LYS A 225 2.48 7.24 15.47
CA LYS A 225 1.26 6.83 14.77
C LYS A 225 0.11 6.60 15.71
N GLN A 226 -1.09 6.90 15.23
CA GLN A 226 -2.34 6.52 15.90
C GLN A 226 -2.65 5.05 15.61
N ILE A 227 -3.04 4.31 16.66
CA ILE A 227 -3.50 2.93 16.57
C ILE A 227 -4.87 2.76 17.24
N ILE A 228 -5.67 1.84 16.72
CA ILE A 228 -7.06 1.61 17.18
C ILE A 228 -7.18 0.18 17.66
N LYS A 229 -7.52 -0.01 18.93
CA LYS A 229 -7.84 -1.30 19.54
C LYS A 229 -9.32 -1.62 19.34
N LYS A 230 -9.62 -2.82 18.78
CA LYS A 230 -10.96 -3.41 18.68
C LYS A 230 -11.25 -4.38 19.80
#